data_606f60074b287eb7a8731629eafc703a
#
_entry.id   606f60074b287eb7a8731629eafc703a
#
_cell.length_a   1.000
_cell.length_b   1.000
_cell.length_c   1.000
_cell.angle_alpha   90.00
_cell.angle_beta   90.00
_cell.angle_gamma   90.00
#
_symmetry.space_group_name_H-M   'P 1'
#
loop_
_entity.id
_entity.type
_entity.pdbx_description
1 polymer ?
#
loop_
_entity_poly.entity_id
_entity_poly.type
_entity_poly.pdbx_seq_one_letter_code
_entity_poly.pdbx_strand_id
1 'polypeptide(L)'
;MIKKIFLLFFILITSNISAQEIAVLQYGGGGDWYSNPTALPNLIQFCNDQINTTISRNPKVVKPNDVDLFDYPFVHMTGHGNVFFTQEEAKNLRDYLLSGGFLHIDDNYGMDQYLRKELVKIFPNKELIELPNNHVIFKEPFSFPQGLPKIHEHDNSRPQAYAIFNEGRLVLLYTFESDLGDGWENPEVHNDPQEVRLKALRMGANIIKYAFED
;
A
#
# COMPACT_ATOMS: atom_id res chain seq x y z
N MET A 1 -29.17 23.74 56.09
CA MET A 1 -29.26 23.23 54.68
C MET A 1 -27.91 23.46 54.01
N ILE A 2 -27.10 22.38 53.90
CA ILE A 2 -25.76 22.47 53.27
C ILE A 2 -25.92 22.08 51.81
N LYS A 3 -25.72 23.03 50.88
CA LYS A 3 -25.72 22.75 49.45
C LYS A 3 -24.41 22.04 49.07
N LYS A 4 -24.51 20.77 48.69
CA LYS A 4 -23.38 20.03 48.09
C LYS A 4 -23.18 20.52 46.66
N ILE A 5 -22.07 21.21 46.38
CA ILE A 5 -21.61 21.57 45.04
C ILE A 5 -20.90 20.34 44.49
N PHE A 6 -21.49 19.69 43.44
CA PHE A 6 -20.83 18.64 42.66
C PHE A 6 -19.96 19.33 41.60
N LEU A 7 -18.64 19.25 41.79
CA LEU A 7 -17.66 19.70 40.78
C LEU A 7 -17.49 18.57 39.77
N LEU A 8 -18.04 18.73 38.57
CA LEU A 8 -17.82 17.81 37.45
C LEU A 8 -16.43 18.09 36.87
N PHE A 9 -15.48 17.20 37.11
CA PHE A 9 -14.17 17.23 36.47
C PHE A 9 -14.33 16.67 35.05
N PHE A 10 -14.29 17.53 34.02
CA PHE A 10 -14.19 17.13 32.61
C PHE A 10 -12.72 16.81 32.32
N ILE A 11 -12.37 15.52 32.28
CA ILE A 11 -11.05 15.07 31.79
C ILE A 11 -11.07 15.19 30.27
N LEU A 12 -10.44 16.25 29.73
CA LEU A 12 -10.11 16.34 28.32
C LEU A 12 -9.01 15.30 28.03
N ILE A 13 -9.39 14.15 27.48
CA ILE A 13 -8.45 13.21 26.90
C ILE A 13 -8.01 13.81 25.56
N THR A 14 -6.89 14.52 25.54
CA THR A 14 -6.22 14.89 24.30
C THR A 14 -5.54 13.64 23.75
N SER A 15 -6.20 12.94 22.83
CA SER A 15 -5.53 11.93 22.01
C SER A 15 -4.50 12.68 21.16
N ASN A 16 -3.21 12.47 21.43
CA ASN A 16 -2.16 12.82 20.48
C ASN A 16 -2.36 11.92 19.25
N ILE A 17 -2.99 12.43 18.21
CA ILE A 17 -3.01 11.78 16.90
C ILE A 17 -1.59 11.95 16.34
N SER A 18 -0.77 10.93 16.53
CA SER A 18 0.51 10.84 15.82
C SER A 18 0.20 10.69 14.34
N ALA A 19 0.93 11.41 13.49
CA ALA A 19 0.84 11.22 12.05
C ALA A 19 1.21 9.75 11.72
N GLN A 20 0.40 9.10 10.91
CA GLN A 20 0.71 7.76 10.43
C GLN A 20 1.93 7.85 9.50
N GLU A 21 2.84 6.90 9.60
CA GLU A 21 3.98 6.81 8.70
C GLU A 21 3.80 5.61 7.76
N ILE A 22 4.26 5.76 6.52
CA ILE A 22 4.31 4.69 5.53
C ILE A 22 5.74 4.58 4.99
N ALA A 23 6.09 3.42 4.47
CA ALA A 23 7.44 3.16 3.98
C ALA A 23 7.48 2.53 2.60
N VAL A 24 8.62 2.70 1.92
CA VAL A 24 9.01 1.95 0.73
C VAL A 24 9.86 0.76 1.16
N LEU A 25 9.59 -0.42 0.62
CA LEU A 25 10.38 -1.61 0.87
C LEU A 25 11.62 -1.67 -0.01
N GLN A 26 12.80 -1.59 0.59
CA GLN A 26 14.06 -1.86 -0.07
C GLN A 26 14.33 -3.37 -0.07
N TYR A 27 14.04 -4.03 -1.18
CA TYR A 27 14.26 -5.47 -1.37
C TYR A 27 15.59 -5.76 -2.05
N GLY A 28 16.05 -7.02 -1.97
CA GLY A 28 17.25 -7.52 -2.65
C GLY A 28 16.96 -8.07 -4.05
N GLY A 29 18.01 -8.54 -4.75
CA GLY A 29 17.89 -9.19 -6.06
C GLY A 29 18.28 -8.34 -7.26
N GLY A 30 18.53 -7.04 -7.07
CA GLY A 30 19.00 -6.13 -8.12
C GLY A 30 17.88 -5.47 -8.93
N GLY A 31 16.60 -5.65 -8.55
CA GLY A 31 15.52 -4.82 -9.06
C GLY A 31 15.58 -3.40 -8.49
N ASP A 32 14.93 -2.48 -9.15
CA ASP A 32 14.99 -1.05 -8.85
C ASP A 32 13.90 -0.60 -7.87
N TRP A 33 13.91 -1.13 -6.66
CA TRP A 33 12.99 -0.78 -5.56
C TRP A 33 12.82 0.74 -5.34
N TYR A 34 13.74 1.54 -5.84
CA TYR A 34 13.78 3.00 -5.77
C TYR A 34 13.12 3.70 -6.96
N SER A 35 12.55 2.95 -7.89
CA SER A 35 11.76 3.52 -8.99
C SER A 35 10.57 4.32 -8.43
N ASN A 36 10.07 5.27 -9.22
CA ASN A 36 8.93 6.11 -8.88
C ASN A 36 9.12 6.95 -7.60
N PRO A 37 10.22 7.73 -7.48
CA PRO A 37 10.58 8.40 -6.22
C PRO A 37 9.58 9.47 -5.78
N THR A 38 8.75 10.02 -6.67
CA THR A 38 7.72 11.02 -6.35
C THR A 38 6.34 10.41 -6.14
N ALA A 39 6.16 9.12 -6.43
CA ALA A 39 4.87 8.43 -6.37
C ALA A 39 4.21 8.47 -4.99
N LEU A 40 4.88 7.92 -3.96
CA LEU A 40 4.33 7.93 -2.60
C LEU A 40 4.13 9.33 -2.01
N PRO A 41 5.08 10.30 -2.15
CA PRO A 41 4.85 11.68 -1.73
C PRO A 41 3.57 12.30 -2.33
N ASN A 42 3.32 12.09 -3.62
CA ASN A 42 2.12 12.59 -4.30
C ASN A 42 0.86 11.86 -3.84
N LEU A 43 0.91 10.53 -3.67
CA LEU A 43 -0.22 9.77 -3.13
C LEU A 43 -0.57 10.21 -1.71
N ILE A 44 0.43 10.40 -0.83
CA ILE A 44 0.24 10.90 0.53
C ILE A 44 -0.44 12.27 0.50
N GLN A 45 0.07 13.20 -0.32
CA GLN A 45 -0.53 14.52 -0.45
C GLN A 45 -2.00 14.40 -0.89
N PHE A 46 -2.28 13.56 -1.90
CA PHE A 46 -3.64 13.33 -2.38
C PHE A 46 -4.55 12.75 -1.29
N CYS A 47 -4.09 11.76 -0.52
CA CYS A 47 -4.86 11.17 0.57
C CYS A 47 -5.14 12.19 1.68
N ASN A 48 -4.15 12.96 2.09
CA ASN A 48 -4.32 13.99 3.11
C ASN A 48 -5.34 15.05 2.68
N ASP A 49 -5.33 15.44 1.40
CA ASP A 49 -6.22 16.48 0.86
C ASP A 49 -7.64 15.96 0.55
N GLN A 50 -7.78 14.72 0.09
CA GLN A 50 -9.04 14.21 -0.47
C GLN A 50 -9.81 13.28 0.46
N ILE A 51 -9.14 12.57 1.36
CA ILE A 51 -9.76 11.62 2.27
C ILE A 51 -9.41 11.89 3.75
N ASN A 52 -8.86 13.08 4.03
CA ASN A 52 -8.57 13.61 5.37
C ASN A 52 -7.66 12.69 6.21
N THR A 53 -6.68 12.02 5.60
CA THR A 53 -5.65 11.32 6.36
C THR A 53 -4.65 12.31 6.95
N THR A 54 -3.85 11.85 7.90
CA THR A 54 -2.76 12.63 8.53
C THR A 54 -1.43 11.91 8.35
N ILE A 55 -1.17 11.40 7.15
CA ILE A 55 0.06 10.65 6.84
C ILE A 55 1.24 11.63 6.74
N SER A 56 2.38 11.24 7.30
CA SER A 56 3.64 11.98 7.18
C SER A 56 4.05 12.10 5.70
N ARG A 57 4.39 13.32 5.27
CA ARG A 57 4.67 13.60 3.84
C ARG A 57 5.91 12.93 3.28
N ASN A 58 6.82 12.51 4.14
CA ASN A 58 8.08 11.91 3.74
C ASN A 58 8.06 10.41 4.07
N PRO A 59 7.75 9.55 3.10
CA PRO A 59 7.81 8.11 3.31
C PRO A 59 9.23 7.69 3.71
N LYS A 60 9.32 6.68 4.55
CA LYS A 60 10.60 6.10 4.97
C LYS A 60 11.02 5.01 3.99
N VAL A 61 12.28 4.60 4.07
CA VAL A 61 12.78 3.40 3.40
C VAL A 61 13.10 2.37 4.46
N VAL A 62 12.60 1.16 4.30
CA VAL A 62 12.78 0.06 5.25
C VAL A 62 13.15 -1.22 4.53
N LYS A 63 14.02 -2.03 5.14
CA LYS A 63 14.36 -3.37 4.62
C LYS A 63 13.52 -4.43 5.32
N PRO A 64 13.38 -5.62 4.71
CA PRO A 64 12.62 -6.71 5.33
C PRO A 64 13.11 -7.10 6.74
N ASN A 65 14.39 -6.93 7.05
CA ASN A 65 14.98 -7.29 8.35
C ASN A 65 15.15 -6.11 9.31
N ASP A 66 14.72 -4.90 8.93
CA ASP A 66 14.83 -3.76 9.82
C ASP A 66 13.83 -3.88 10.98
N VAL A 67 14.27 -3.48 12.17
CA VAL A 67 13.44 -3.58 13.40
C VAL A 67 12.22 -2.68 13.30
N ASP A 68 12.39 -1.52 12.70
CA ASP A 68 11.35 -0.50 12.52
C ASP A 68 10.34 -0.82 11.39
N LEU A 69 10.50 -1.94 10.66
CA LEU A 69 9.48 -2.43 9.71
C LEU A 69 8.08 -2.48 10.36
N PHE A 70 8.02 -2.90 11.62
CA PHE A 70 6.77 -3.07 12.36
C PHE A 70 6.13 -1.76 12.82
N ASP A 71 6.82 -0.63 12.69
CA ASP A 71 6.30 0.70 13.00
C ASP A 71 5.44 1.27 11.85
N TYR A 72 5.51 0.67 10.66
CA TYR A 72 4.79 1.14 9.47
C TYR A 72 3.54 0.28 9.21
N PRO A 73 2.33 0.80 9.41
CA PRO A 73 1.10 0.04 9.13
C PRO A 73 0.94 -0.28 7.64
N PHE A 74 1.56 0.52 6.77
CA PHE A 74 1.54 0.35 5.32
C PHE A 74 2.95 0.44 4.74
N VAL A 75 3.33 -0.58 4.00
CA VAL A 75 4.59 -0.64 3.25
C VAL A 75 4.28 -0.81 1.77
N HIS A 76 4.93 0.01 0.94
CA HIS A 76 4.83 -0.06 -0.52
C HIS A 76 6.09 -0.67 -1.13
N MET A 77 5.91 -1.54 -2.09
CA MET A 77 6.96 -2.16 -2.86
C MET A 77 6.68 -1.98 -4.35
N THR A 78 7.65 -1.50 -5.10
CA THR A 78 7.54 -1.31 -6.54
C THR A 78 8.87 -1.58 -7.22
N GLY A 79 8.91 -1.63 -8.53
CA GLY A 79 10.12 -1.72 -9.35
C GLY A 79 9.99 -2.66 -10.53
N HIS A 80 11.11 -2.80 -11.23
CA HIS A 80 11.27 -3.70 -12.37
C HIS A 80 12.23 -4.85 -12.02
N GLY A 81 12.05 -5.99 -12.67
CA GLY A 81 13.02 -7.09 -12.67
C GLY A 81 13.06 -7.89 -11.37
N ASN A 82 14.27 -8.30 -10.99
CA ASN A 82 14.44 -9.38 -10.02
C ASN A 82 14.20 -8.94 -8.57
N VAL A 83 13.36 -9.70 -7.89
CA VAL A 83 13.10 -9.62 -6.44
C VAL A 83 13.72 -10.84 -5.78
N PHE A 84 14.35 -10.63 -4.64
CA PHE A 84 14.89 -11.71 -3.84
C PHE A 84 14.77 -11.41 -2.35
N PHE A 85 14.28 -12.39 -1.59
CA PHE A 85 14.29 -12.42 -0.14
C PHE A 85 15.06 -13.64 0.37
N THR A 86 15.88 -13.46 1.37
CA THR A 86 16.39 -14.59 2.17
C THR A 86 15.25 -15.27 2.93
N GLN A 87 15.48 -16.46 3.49
CA GLN A 87 14.47 -17.13 4.32
C GLN A 87 14.11 -16.32 5.58
N GLU A 88 15.09 -15.61 6.14
CA GLU A 88 14.90 -14.74 7.30
C GLU A 88 14.06 -13.52 6.95
N GLU A 89 14.37 -12.83 5.85
CA GLU A 89 13.59 -11.69 5.34
C GLU A 89 12.14 -12.09 5.02
N ALA A 90 11.95 -13.22 4.35
CA ALA A 90 10.60 -13.72 4.04
C ALA A 90 9.81 -14.06 5.32
N LYS A 91 10.50 -14.63 6.34
CA LYS A 91 9.88 -14.88 7.65
C LYS A 91 9.49 -13.57 8.34
N ASN A 92 10.38 -12.58 8.35
CA ASN A 92 10.13 -11.31 9.01
C ASN A 92 8.98 -10.54 8.33
N LEU A 93 8.94 -10.52 6.99
CA LEU A 93 7.81 -9.97 6.23
C LEU A 93 6.49 -10.68 6.58
N ARG A 94 6.51 -12.01 6.69
CA ARG A 94 5.33 -12.76 7.13
C ARG A 94 4.89 -12.35 8.54
N ASP A 95 5.82 -12.28 9.48
CA ASP A 95 5.53 -11.89 10.87
C ASP A 95 4.96 -10.47 10.92
N TYR A 96 5.51 -9.53 10.15
CA TYR A 96 4.98 -8.18 9.97
C TYR A 96 3.52 -8.19 9.47
N LEU A 97 3.24 -8.94 8.40
CA LEU A 97 1.91 -9.02 7.81
C LEU A 97 0.88 -9.69 8.75
N LEU A 98 1.33 -10.68 9.52
CA LEU A 98 0.47 -11.36 10.51
C LEU A 98 0.21 -10.52 11.76
N SER A 99 1.10 -9.57 12.08
CA SER A 99 0.96 -8.70 13.26
C SER A 99 0.16 -7.40 13.00
N GLY A 100 -0.41 -7.23 11.81
CA GLY A 100 -1.24 -6.08 11.47
C GLY A 100 -0.73 -5.23 10.32
N GLY A 101 0.50 -5.46 9.83
CA GLY A 101 1.05 -4.76 8.68
C GLY A 101 0.29 -5.05 7.38
N PHE A 102 0.41 -4.13 6.42
CA PHE A 102 -0.13 -4.26 5.07
C PHE A 102 0.98 -4.01 4.05
N LEU A 103 1.12 -4.91 3.07
CA LEU A 103 2.07 -4.74 1.97
C LEU A 103 1.32 -4.54 0.65
N HIS A 104 1.52 -3.39 0.03
CA HIS A 104 1.14 -3.14 -1.36
C HIS A 104 2.33 -3.33 -2.28
N ILE A 105 2.19 -4.16 -3.29
CA ILE A 105 3.19 -4.41 -4.33
C ILE A 105 2.62 -3.95 -5.66
N ASP A 106 3.35 -3.09 -6.36
CA ASP A 106 3.00 -2.61 -7.70
C ASP A 106 4.08 -3.03 -8.71
N ASP A 107 3.72 -3.84 -9.68
CA ASP A 107 4.65 -4.28 -10.74
C ASP A 107 4.73 -3.20 -11.81
N ASN A 108 5.90 -2.59 -11.94
CA ASN A 108 6.21 -1.64 -13.01
C ASN A 108 6.66 -2.35 -14.29
N TYR A 109 6.21 -3.56 -14.51
CA TYR A 109 6.53 -4.46 -15.61
C TYR A 109 7.81 -5.29 -15.41
N GLY A 110 7.63 -6.61 -15.49
CA GLY A 110 8.72 -7.60 -15.48
C GLY A 110 9.15 -8.10 -14.09
N MET A 111 8.50 -7.68 -13.02
CA MET A 111 8.74 -8.19 -11.67
C MET A 111 8.04 -9.54 -11.43
N ASP A 112 6.89 -9.78 -12.04
CA ASP A 112 5.95 -10.87 -11.73
C ASP A 112 6.62 -12.25 -11.62
N GLN A 113 7.43 -12.64 -12.62
CA GLN A 113 8.08 -13.95 -12.65
C GLN A 113 9.03 -14.21 -11.48
N TYR A 114 9.57 -13.16 -10.88
CA TYR A 114 10.44 -13.24 -9.69
C TYR A 114 9.61 -13.17 -8.43
N LEU A 115 8.74 -12.17 -8.34
CA LEU A 115 7.90 -11.92 -7.18
C LEU A 115 7.09 -13.14 -6.76
N ARG A 116 6.41 -13.83 -7.69
CA ARG A 116 5.60 -15.01 -7.34
C ARG A 116 6.40 -16.11 -6.64
N LYS A 117 7.67 -16.27 -6.98
CA LYS A 117 8.57 -17.22 -6.30
C LYS A 117 8.89 -16.79 -4.88
N GLU A 118 9.07 -15.49 -4.69
CA GLU A 118 9.40 -14.91 -3.39
C GLU A 118 8.18 -14.90 -2.46
N LEU A 119 6.99 -14.67 -2.98
CA LEU A 119 5.74 -14.74 -2.20
C LEU A 119 5.48 -16.13 -1.62
N VAL A 120 5.89 -17.21 -2.32
CA VAL A 120 5.84 -18.57 -1.77
C VAL A 120 6.74 -18.73 -0.54
N LYS A 121 7.87 -18.01 -0.46
CA LYS A 121 8.72 -18.03 0.75
C LYS A 121 8.05 -17.30 1.91
N ILE A 122 7.34 -16.20 1.63
CA ILE A 122 6.61 -15.44 2.64
C ILE A 122 5.41 -16.27 3.14
N PHE A 123 4.61 -16.83 2.24
CA PHE A 123 3.41 -17.61 2.55
C PHE A 123 3.39 -18.96 1.81
N PRO A 124 4.10 -19.99 2.30
CA PRO A 124 4.21 -21.28 1.62
C PRO A 124 2.88 -22.01 1.38
N ASN A 125 1.86 -21.71 2.22
CA ASN A 125 0.58 -22.40 2.22
C ASN A 125 -0.60 -21.49 1.82
N LYS A 126 -0.32 -20.33 1.21
CA LYS A 126 -1.34 -19.39 0.75
C LYS A 126 -1.16 -19.13 -0.74
N GLU A 127 -2.26 -19.00 -1.44
CA GLU A 127 -2.29 -18.66 -2.85
C GLU A 127 -2.62 -17.19 -3.05
N LEU A 128 -2.11 -16.61 -4.14
CA LEU A 128 -2.57 -15.32 -4.64
C LEU A 128 -3.98 -15.50 -5.22
N ILE A 129 -4.94 -14.79 -4.67
CA ILE A 129 -6.34 -14.80 -5.10
C ILE A 129 -6.63 -13.52 -5.85
N GLU A 130 -7.12 -13.60 -7.06
CA GLU A 130 -7.57 -12.41 -7.79
C GLU A 130 -8.82 -11.82 -7.13
N LEU A 131 -8.78 -10.54 -6.80
CA LEU A 131 -9.92 -9.84 -6.22
C LEU A 131 -11.03 -9.64 -7.27
N PRO A 132 -12.27 -9.98 -6.92
CA PRO A 132 -13.39 -9.69 -7.80
C PRO A 132 -13.67 -8.17 -7.85
N ASN A 133 -14.18 -7.67 -8.98
CA ASN A 133 -14.46 -6.23 -9.17
C ASN A 133 -15.45 -5.65 -8.14
N ASN A 134 -16.21 -6.49 -7.44
CA ASN A 134 -17.10 -6.06 -6.38
C ASN A 134 -16.46 -6.05 -4.98
N HIS A 135 -15.15 -6.28 -4.86
CA HIS A 135 -14.43 -6.15 -3.59
C HIS A 135 -14.52 -4.70 -3.08
N VAL A 136 -14.55 -4.51 -1.75
CA VAL A 136 -14.73 -3.20 -1.11
C VAL A 136 -13.63 -2.20 -1.51
N ILE A 137 -12.40 -2.65 -1.72
CA ILE A 137 -11.26 -1.83 -2.15
C ILE A 137 -11.51 -1.09 -3.47
N PHE A 138 -12.43 -1.59 -4.33
CA PHE A 138 -12.81 -0.95 -5.59
C PHE A 138 -14.06 -0.06 -5.46
N LYS A 139 -14.57 0.14 -4.24
CA LYS A 139 -15.81 0.90 -4.02
C LYS A 139 -15.59 2.19 -3.26
N GLU A 140 -14.68 2.20 -2.30
CA GLU A 140 -14.54 3.27 -1.34
C GLU A 140 -13.09 3.76 -1.20
N PRO A 141 -12.86 5.07 -1.07
CA PRO A 141 -13.84 6.15 -1.20
C PRO A 141 -14.21 6.47 -2.65
N PHE A 142 -13.49 5.90 -3.63
CA PHE A 142 -13.71 6.12 -5.06
C PHE A 142 -14.18 4.84 -5.74
N SER A 143 -15.19 4.97 -6.62
CA SER A 143 -15.79 3.81 -7.30
C SER A 143 -15.00 3.39 -8.54
N PHE A 144 -14.65 2.10 -8.58
CA PHE A 144 -14.01 1.42 -9.71
C PHE A 144 -14.82 0.18 -10.10
N PRO A 145 -15.94 0.34 -10.79
CA PRO A 145 -16.86 -0.78 -11.09
C PRO A 145 -16.26 -1.84 -12.02
N GLN A 146 -15.17 -1.52 -12.72
CA GLN A 146 -14.43 -2.45 -13.57
C GLN A 146 -13.22 -3.09 -12.84
N GLY A 147 -13.04 -2.81 -11.52
CA GLY A 147 -11.90 -3.27 -10.75
C GLY A 147 -10.66 -2.39 -10.94
N LEU A 148 -9.47 -3.02 -10.87
CA LEU A 148 -8.19 -2.33 -10.97
C LEU A 148 -8.07 -1.56 -12.29
N PRO A 149 -7.74 -0.25 -12.29
CA PRO A 149 -7.53 0.49 -13.53
C PRO A 149 -6.19 0.12 -14.19
N LYS A 150 -6.13 0.14 -15.51
CA LYS A 150 -4.88 0.14 -16.29
C LYS A 150 -4.42 1.59 -16.43
N ILE A 151 -3.16 1.84 -16.11
CA ILE A 151 -2.53 3.17 -16.21
C ILE A 151 -1.62 3.21 -17.44
N HIS A 152 -0.65 2.29 -17.52
CA HIS A 152 0.19 2.14 -18.71
C HIS A 152 -0.06 0.80 -19.41
N GLU A 153 0.21 0.78 -20.69
CA GLU A 153 0.04 -0.38 -21.55
C GLU A 153 1.40 -0.93 -21.96
N HIS A 154 1.65 -2.21 -21.70
CA HIS A 154 2.90 -2.87 -22.08
C HIS A 154 2.69 -3.97 -23.12
N ASP A 155 1.79 -4.92 -22.86
CA ASP A 155 1.64 -6.12 -23.66
C ASP A 155 0.18 -6.50 -23.95
N ASN A 156 -0.75 -5.57 -23.82
CA ASN A 156 -2.20 -5.76 -23.95
C ASN A 156 -2.82 -6.70 -22.89
N SER A 157 -2.10 -7.00 -21.82
CA SER A 157 -2.66 -7.74 -20.69
C SER A 157 -3.58 -6.86 -19.85
N ARG A 158 -4.64 -7.45 -19.29
CA ARG A 158 -5.54 -6.72 -18.41
C ARG A 158 -4.93 -6.51 -17.03
N PRO A 159 -5.27 -5.42 -16.33
CA PRO A 159 -4.86 -5.22 -14.96
C PRO A 159 -5.54 -6.23 -14.02
N GLN A 160 -4.80 -6.72 -13.02
CA GLN A 160 -5.24 -7.70 -12.05
C GLN A 160 -4.79 -7.32 -10.65
N ALA A 161 -5.70 -7.34 -9.70
CA ALA A 161 -5.38 -7.17 -8.29
C ALA A 161 -5.38 -8.53 -7.61
N TYR A 162 -4.21 -8.98 -7.20
CA TYR A 162 -4.04 -10.21 -6.44
C TYR A 162 -3.92 -9.93 -4.96
N ALA A 163 -4.41 -10.83 -4.14
CA ALA A 163 -4.44 -10.68 -2.70
C ALA A 163 -3.97 -11.94 -1.97
N ILE A 164 -3.37 -11.75 -0.81
CA ILE A 164 -3.21 -12.79 0.20
C ILE A 164 -4.01 -12.38 1.42
N PHE A 165 -4.84 -13.32 1.89
CA PHE A 165 -5.66 -13.14 3.09
C PHE A 165 -5.11 -13.93 4.28
N ASN A 166 -5.20 -13.35 5.47
CA ASN A 166 -5.00 -14.04 6.74
C ASN A 166 -6.18 -13.80 7.66
N GLU A 167 -6.86 -14.87 8.08
CA GLU A 167 -8.03 -14.80 8.98
C GLU A 167 -9.12 -13.82 8.51
N GLY A 168 -9.31 -13.73 7.18
CA GLY A 168 -10.29 -12.83 6.56
C GLY A 168 -9.75 -11.43 6.25
N ARG A 169 -8.62 -11.00 6.83
CA ARG A 169 -7.97 -9.73 6.55
C ARG A 169 -7.08 -9.84 5.30
N LEU A 170 -7.20 -8.90 4.37
CA LEU A 170 -6.27 -8.76 3.25
C LEU A 170 -4.97 -8.17 3.79
N VAL A 171 -3.88 -8.96 3.77
CA VAL A 171 -2.60 -8.56 4.34
C VAL A 171 -1.60 -8.12 3.27
N LEU A 172 -1.77 -8.60 2.04
CA LEU A 172 -0.93 -8.26 0.90
C LEU A 172 -1.81 -8.04 -0.33
N LEU A 173 -1.63 -6.91 -0.98
CA LEU A 173 -2.22 -6.58 -2.28
C LEU A 173 -1.11 -6.45 -3.32
N TYR A 174 -1.26 -7.17 -4.43
CA TYR A 174 -0.37 -7.11 -5.58
C TYR A 174 -1.14 -6.60 -6.81
N THR A 175 -0.80 -5.42 -7.28
CA THR A 175 -1.33 -4.82 -8.50
C THR A 175 -0.42 -5.17 -9.67
N PHE A 176 -0.94 -6.03 -10.55
CA PHE A 176 -0.25 -6.56 -11.71
C PHE A 176 -0.82 -5.95 -12.99
N GLU A 177 0.06 -5.59 -13.92
CA GLU A 177 -0.32 -4.98 -15.22
C GLU A 177 -1.15 -3.69 -15.08
N SER A 178 -0.87 -2.89 -14.04
CA SER A 178 -1.59 -1.65 -13.76
C SER A 178 -0.71 -0.41 -13.86
N ASP A 179 0.48 -0.46 -13.26
CA ASP A 179 1.44 0.65 -13.12
C ASP A 179 0.86 1.84 -12.35
N LEU A 180 0.26 1.55 -11.20
CA LEU A 180 -0.30 2.59 -10.35
C LEU A 180 0.76 3.61 -9.93
N GLY A 181 1.96 3.12 -9.59
CA GLY A 181 3.09 3.94 -9.16
C GLY A 181 3.46 5.01 -10.18
N ASP A 182 3.50 4.66 -11.45
CA ASP A 182 3.77 5.59 -12.54
C ASP A 182 2.72 6.72 -12.61
N GLY A 183 1.45 6.36 -12.45
CA GLY A 183 0.36 7.32 -12.41
C GLY A 183 0.36 8.22 -11.17
N TRP A 184 1.08 7.85 -10.11
CA TRP A 184 1.26 8.69 -8.92
C TRP A 184 2.43 9.67 -9.06
N GLU A 185 3.37 9.41 -9.98
CA GLU A 185 4.54 10.26 -10.21
C GLU A 185 4.15 11.71 -10.61
N ASN A 186 5.14 12.60 -10.60
CA ASN A 186 4.97 13.95 -11.10
C ASN A 186 4.52 13.96 -12.57
N PRO A 187 3.68 14.92 -12.98
CA PRO A 187 3.12 14.95 -14.35
C PRO A 187 4.15 14.89 -15.47
N GLU A 188 5.32 15.46 -15.24
CA GLU A 188 6.41 15.56 -16.23
C GLU A 188 7.20 14.25 -16.41
N VAL A 189 7.02 13.24 -15.54
CA VAL A 189 7.80 12.01 -15.63
C VAL A 189 7.29 11.13 -16.79
N HIS A 190 6.01 10.81 -16.79
CA HIS A 190 5.39 9.96 -17.81
C HIS A 190 4.57 10.76 -18.83
N ASN A 191 4.28 12.03 -18.54
CA ASN A 191 3.40 12.89 -19.35
C ASN A 191 1.99 12.34 -19.50
N ASP A 192 1.52 11.61 -18.51
CA ASP A 192 0.17 11.05 -18.49
C ASP A 192 -0.90 12.14 -18.50
N PRO A 193 -2.02 11.92 -19.20
CA PRO A 193 -3.18 12.77 -19.09
C PRO A 193 -3.64 12.89 -17.63
N GLN A 194 -4.07 14.09 -17.24
CA GLN A 194 -4.53 14.34 -15.86
C GLN A 194 -5.63 13.36 -15.41
N GLU A 195 -6.48 12.89 -16.31
CA GLU A 195 -7.53 11.90 -16.01
C GLU A 195 -6.94 10.55 -15.60
N VAL A 196 -5.87 10.12 -16.28
CA VAL A 196 -5.16 8.85 -15.99
C VAL A 196 -4.48 8.93 -14.63
N ARG A 197 -3.73 10.01 -14.39
CA ARG A 197 -3.10 10.27 -13.08
C ARG A 197 -4.12 10.33 -11.95
N LEU A 198 -5.23 11.04 -12.14
CA LEU A 198 -6.28 11.13 -11.14
C LEU A 198 -6.92 9.76 -10.85
N LYS A 199 -7.07 8.92 -11.88
CA LYS A 199 -7.55 7.55 -11.72
C LYS A 199 -6.58 6.71 -10.87
N ALA A 200 -5.28 6.79 -11.13
CA ALA A 200 -4.25 6.12 -10.34
C ALA A 200 -4.25 6.60 -8.87
N LEU A 201 -4.23 7.90 -8.62
CA LEU A 201 -4.27 8.49 -7.28
C LEU A 201 -5.54 8.09 -6.49
N ARG A 202 -6.70 8.06 -7.14
CA ARG A 202 -7.95 7.59 -6.53
C ARG A 202 -7.88 6.11 -6.14
N MET A 203 -7.29 5.26 -6.99
CA MET A 203 -7.11 3.86 -6.65
C MET A 203 -6.11 3.69 -5.50
N GLY A 204 -5.01 4.44 -5.50
CA GLY A 204 -4.08 4.49 -4.38
C GLY A 204 -4.75 4.92 -3.07
N ALA A 205 -5.63 5.92 -3.11
CA ALA A 205 -6.38 6.37 -1.94
C ALA A 205 -7.35 5.28 -1.41
N ASN A 206 -7.96 4.49 -2.29
CA ASN A 206 -8.75 3.32 -1.88
C ASN A 206 -7.88 2.30 -1.15
N ILE A 207 -6.68 2.02 -1.68
CA ILE A 207 -5.73 1.08 -1.07
C ILE A 207 -5.28 1.57 0.32
N ILE A 208 -4.91 2.84 0.43
CA ILE A 208 -4.51 3.46 1.71
C ILE A 208 -5.66 3.42 2.72
N LYS A 209 -6.88 3.83 2.31
CA LYS A 209 -8.05 3.78 3.18
C LYS A 209 -8.29 2.37 3.70
N TYR A 210 -8.29 1.39 2.80
CA TYR A 210 -8.48 -0.02 3.15
C TYR A 210 -7.43 -0.49 4.17
N ALA A 211 -6.16 -0.19 3.93
CA ALA A 211 -5.06 -0.63 4.79
C ALA A 211 -5.11 -0.03 6.22
N PHE A 212 -5.72 1.14 6.40
CA PHE A 212 -5.77 1.82 7.69
C PHE A 212 -7.08 1.59 8.47
N GLU A 213 -8.14 1.12 7.81
CA GLU A 213 -9.45 0.90 8.43
C GLU A 213 -9.75 -0.59 8.74
N ASP A 214 -8.98 -1.52 8.17
CA ASP A 214 -9.14 -2.96 8.28
C ASP A 214 -8.06 -3.57 9.17
#